data_ce69e2b624f30891b7d368fd73dfabdf
#
_entry.id   ce69e2b624f30891b7d368fd73dfabdf
#
_cell.length_a   1.000
_cell.length_b   1.000
_cell.length_c   1.000
_cell.angle_alpha   90.00
_cell.angle_beta   90.00
_cell.angle_gamma   90.00
#
_symmetry.space_group_name_H-M   'P 1'
#
loop_
_entity.id
_entity.type
_entity.pdbx_description
1 polymer ?
#
loop_
_entity_poly.entity_id
_entity_poly.type
_entity_poly.pdbx_seq_one_letter_code
_entity_poly.pdbx_strand_id
1 'polypeptide(L)'
;MPNNSSQIIKLNLLKNKKKLIPSLAVPQPIRLFARSLELISSRLSSLFGLILFTTPIKYTIPKREQYMLKSAQKKRLFIENINKEIEVLSYGYSRKKVLLVHGWCGRSTQLYAFADKLLENGYMVISFDGPAHGRSSGKTTMMPEFLETIKEINKTFGAFEAAIGHSFGATSLYIATSDFLSIKSFIAIGSGDKISDIILNFAKNFGLKKRSAQLIQSRLEKKWNIKVDDSSSSTVAKKINIPVLIVHDVTDGDVPVGCAYEIRKNLKKGSLLITNTLGHTKILRDKNVIIKSVDFIKQNA
;
A
#
# COMPACT_ATOMS: atom_id res chain seq x y z
N MET A 1 -5.25 0.20 39.65
CA MET A 1 -4.12 0.13 38.70
C MET A 1 -4.19 -1.23 38.01
N PRO A 2 -4.58 -1.36 36.76
CA PRO A 2 -4.47 -2.63 36.05
C PRO A 2 -3.12 -2.68 35.35
N ASN A 3 -2.36 -3.75 35.64
CA ASN A 3 -1.09 -4.12 35.02
C ASN A 3 -1.27 -4.39 33.53
N ASN A 4 -0.75 -3.53 32.70
CA ASN A 4 -0.57 -3.79 31.26
C ASN A 4 0.72 -4.58 31.04
N SER A 5 0.70 -5.87 31.33
CA SER A 5 1.73 -6.80 30.87
C SER A 5 1.52 -7.04 29.37
N SER A 6 2.23 -6.29 28.54
CA SER A 6 2.42 -6.60 27.14
C SER A 6 3.05 -7.99 27.02
N GLN A 7 2.24 -8.98 26.69
CA GLN A 7 2.75 -10.29 26.30
C GLN A 7 3.55 -10.12 24.99
N ILE A 8 4.85 -9.90 25.15
CA ILE A 8 5.82 -10.13 24.11
C ILE A 8 5.87 -11.64 23.93
N ILE A 9 5.10 -12.16 22.98
CA ILE A 9 5.29 -13.52 22.49
C ILE A 9 6.68 -13.54 21.86
N LYS A 10 7.67 -14.08 22.59
CA LYS A 10 8.95 -14.50 22.03
C LYS A 10 8.64 -15.59 21.01
N LEU A 11 8.43 -15.19 19.74
CA LEU A 11 8.46 -16.12 18.63
C LEU A 11 9.85 -16.73 18.58
N ASN A 12 9.96 -18.01 18.90
CA ASN A 12 11.10 -18.82 18.50
C ASN A 12 11.21 -18.69 16.99
N LEU A 13 12.15 -17.87 16.53
CA LEU A 13 12.53 -17.76 15.12
C LEU A 13 13.02 -19.14 14.71
N LEU A 14 12.11 -19.91 14.14
CA LEU A 14 12.37 -21.23 13.62
C LEU A 14 13.54 -21.14 12.63
N LYS A 15 14.57 -21.91 12.88
CA LYS A 15 15.79 -22.09 12.07
C LYS A 15 15.53 -22.61 10.64
N ASN A 16 14.31 -22.68 10.18
CA ASN A 16 13.95 -22.99 8.80
C ASN A 16 13.71 -21.68 8.04
N LYS A 17 14.76 -21.12 7.43
CA LYS A 17 14.68 -20.06 6.42
C LYS A 17 13.98 -20.59 5.16
N LYS A 18 12.68 -20.85 5.20
CA LYS A 18 11.90 -20.95 3.96
C LYS A 18 12.06 -19.62 3.26
N LYS A 19 12.64 -19.66 2.06
CA LYS A 19 12.78 -18.48 1.20
C LYS A 19 11.38 -17.91 0.97
N LEU A 20 11.11 -16.73 1.52
CA LEU A 20 9.82 -16.05 1.32
C LEU A 20 9.69 -15.74 -0.17
N ILE A 21 8.55 -16.10 -0.76
CA ILE A 21 8.30 -15.93 -2.20
C ILE A 21 7.54 -14.62 -2.38
N PRO A 22 8.10 -13.66 -3.14
CA PRO A 22 7.38 -12.43 -3.48
C PRO A 22 6.10 -12.74 -4.25
N SER A 23 5.08 -11.89 -4.07
CA SER A 23 3.79 -12.03 -4.75
C SER A 23 3.89 -11.78 -6.26
N LEU A 24 4.86 -10.98 -6.67
CA LEU A 24 5.16 -10.67 -8.06
C LEU A 24 6.50 -11.30 -8.47
N ALA A 25 6.43 -12.39 -9.23
CA ALA A 25 7.61 -12.99 -9.81
C ALA A 25 8.09 -12.18 -11.03
N VAL A 26 9.36 -11.78 -11.03
CA VAL A 26 9.99 -11.13 -12.19
C VAL A 26 10.22 -12.17 -13.28
N PRO A 27 9.68 -11.99 -14.52
CA PRO A 27 9.93 -12.89 -15.62
C PRO A 27 11.43 -13.02 -15.93
N GLN A 28 11.90 -14.25 -16.15
CA GLN A 28 13.32 -14.52 -16.39
C GLN A 28 13.94 -13.69 -17.53
N PRO A 29 13.29 -13.50 -18.70
CA PRO A 29 13.83 -12.68 -19.78
C PRO A 29 14.11 -11.23 -19.34
N ILE A 30 13.19 -10.62 -18.60
CA ILE A 30 13.35 -9.24 -18.09
C ILE A 30 14.54 -9.17 -17.14
N ARG A 31 14.67 -10.17 -16.26
CA ARG A 31 15.77 -10.23 -15.30
C ARG A 31 17.13 -10.46 -15.98
N LEU A 32 17.18 -11.30 -17.02
CA LEU A 32 18.40 -11.50 -17.81
C LEU A 32 18.79 -10.23 -18.55
N PHE A 33 17.85 -9.55 -19.19
CA PHE A 33 18.08 -8.28 -19.86
C PHE A 33 18.58 -7.19 -18.89
N ALA A 34 17.95 -7.07 -17.72
CA ALA A 34 18.40 -6.15 -16.68
C ALA A 34 19.84 -6.42 -16.24
N ARG A 35 20.22 -7.70 -16.08
CA ARG A 35 21.59 -8.11 -15.76
C ARG A 35 22.58 -7.81 -16.87
N SER A 36 22.21 -8.03 -18.14
CA SER A 36 23.07 -7.68 -19.27
C SER A 36 23.36 -6.18 -19.31
N LEU A 37 22.36 -5.34 -19.10
CA LEU A 37 22.54 -3.89 -18.97
C LEU A 37 23.45 -3.52 -17.79
N GLU A 38 23.33 -4.24 -16.66
CA GLU A 38 24.16 -4.01 -15.47
C GLU A 38 25.64 -4.34 -15.69
N LEU A 39 25.95 -5.33 -16.56
CA LEU A 39 27.33 -5.65 -16.95
C LEU A 39 27.94 -4.54 -17.81
N ILE A 40 27.13 -3.88 -18.64
CA ILE A 40 27.58 -2.79 -19.51
C ILE A 40 27.69 -1.48 -18.71
N SER A 41 26.64 -1.10 -17.98
CA SER A 41 26.60 0.18 -17.27
C SER A 41 25.49 0.23 -16.22
N SER A 42 25.88 0.55 -14.97
CA SER A 42 24.88 0.85 -13.91
C SER A 42 24.00 2.05 -14.21
N ARG A 43 24.42 2.96 -15.09
CA ARG A 43 23.56 4.09 -15.53
C ARG A 43 22.46 3.60 -16.45
N LEU A 44 22.75 2.74 -17.42
CA LEU A 44 21.74 2.15 -18.33
C LEU A 44 20.79 1.23 -17.58
N SER A 45 21.32 0.33 -16.76
CA SER A 45 20.49 -0.57 -15.96
C SER A 45 19.56 0.19 -14.99
N SER A 46 20.02 1.30 -14.41
CA SER A 46 19.20 2.13 -13.54
C SER A 46 18.12 2.90 -14.30
N LEU A 47 18.30 3.29 -15.56
CA LEU A 47 17.25 3.87 -16.39
C LEU A 47 16.16 2.83 -16.69
N PHE A 48 16.57 1.63 -17.10
CA PHE A 48 15.64 0.53 -17.31
C PHE A 48 14.90 0.14 -16.02
N GLY A 49 15.64 0.03 -14.89
CA GLY A 49 15.07 -0.21 -13.58
C GLY A 49 14.07 0.86 -13.16
N LEU A 50 14.33 2.13 -13.43
CA LEU A 50 13.42 3.23 -13.15
C LEU A 50 12.11 3.10 -13.94
N ILE A 51 12.17 2.76 -15.22
CA ILE A 51 10.98 2.51 -16.04
C ILE A 51 10.14 1.40 -15.43
N LEU A 52 10.76 0.27 -15.10
CA LEU A 52 10.06 -0.86 -14.48
C LEU A 52 9.48 -0.52 -13.10
N PHE A 53 10.23 0.23 -12.28
CA PHE A 53 9.82 0.64 -10.94
C PHE A 53 8.63 1.59 -10.95
N THR A 54 8.49 2.42 -11.98
CA THR A 54 7.41 3.40 -12.09
C THR A 54 6.24 2.94 -12.96
N THR A 55 6.33 1.75 -13.58
CA THR A 55 5.30 1.21 -14.49
C THR A 55 4.55 0.05 -13.82
N PRO A 56 3.34 0.27 -13.29
CA PRO A 56 2.56 -0.81 -12.72
C PRO A 56 2.02 -1.76 -13.81
N ILE A 57 2.03 -3.07 -13.51
CA ILE A 57 1.45 -4.08 -14.39
C ILE A 57 -0.06 -4.12 -14.15
N LYS A 58 -0.83 -4.01 -15.23
CA LYS A 58 -2.29 -4.14 -15.18
C LYS A 58 -2.69 -5.60 -15.33
N TYR A 59 -3.40 -6.14 -14.36
CA TYR A 59 -3.91 -7.52 -14.38
C TYR A 59 -5.42 -7.54 -14.66
N THR A 60 -5.89 -8.64 -15.25
CA THR A 60 -7.31 -8.91 -15.39
C THR A 60 -7.99 -9.00 -14.02
N ILE A 61 -9.22 -8.49 -13.93
CA ILE A 61 -9.98 -8.47 -12.68
C ILE A 61 -10.48 -9.89 -12.37
N PRO A 62 -10.11 -10.48 -11.23
CA PRO A 62 -10.53 -11.83 -10.87
C PRO A 62 -12.04 -11.96 -10.69
N LYS A 63 -12.59 -13.17 -10.91
CA LYS A 63 -14.04 -13.42 -10.76
C LYS A 63 -14.61 -12.95 -9.40
N ARG A 64 -13.86 -13.15 -8.32
CA ARG A 64 -14.25 -12.77 -6.96
C ARG A 64 -14.43 -11.26 -6.74
N GLU A 65 -13.86 -10.42 -7.60
CA GLU A 65 -13.95 -8.95 -7.50
C GLU A 65 -15.05 -8.36 -8.41
N GLN A 66 -15.63 -9.21 -9.29
CA GLN A 66 -16.60 -8.77 -10.31
C GLN A 66 -17.90 -8.26 -9.69
N TYR A 67 -18.32 -8.79 -8.54
CA TYR A 67 -19.54 -8.36 -7.89
C TYR A 67 -19.43 -6.88 -7.46
N MET A 68 -18.40 -6.53 -6.71
CA MET A 68 -18.14 -5.14 -6.33
C MET A 68 -18.03 -4.23 -7.55
N LEU A 69 -17.31 -4.66 -8.61
CA LEU A 69 -17.15 -3.88 -9.82
C LEU A 69 -18.46 -3.58 -10.56
N LYS A 70 -19.38 -4.55 -10.58
CA LYS A 70 -20.69 -4.42 -11.25
C LYS A 70 -21.67 -3.61 -10.43
N SER A 71 -21.63 -3.75 -9.11
CA SER A 71 -22.60 -3.13 -8.18
C SER A 71 -22.20 -1.72 -7.74
N ALA A 72 -20.93 -1.34 -7.88
CA ALA A 72 -20.47 0.00 -7.55
C ALA A 72 -20.84 1.02 -8.63
N GLN A 73 -21.19 2.23 -8.19
CA GLN A 73 -21.27 3.39 -9.06
C GLN A 73 -19.87 3.79 -9.48
N LYS A 74 -19.68 4.13 -10.75
CA LYS A 74 -18.39 4.52 -11.35
C LYS A 74 -18.42 6.01 -11.68
N LYS A 75 -17.34 6.69 -11.30
CA LYS A 75 -17.10 8.08 -11.67
C LYS A 75 -15.67 8.24 -12.16
N ARG A 76 -15.49 9.03 -13.21
CA ARG A 76 -14.18 9.46 -13.66
C ARG A 76 -13.89 10.84 -13.10
N LEU A 77 -12.72 10.97 -12.48
CA LEU A 77 -12.24 12.20 -11.88
C LEU A 77 -10.96 12.63 -12.58
N PHE A 78 -10.99 13.76 -13.26
CA PHE A 78 -9.80 14.35 -13.84
C PHE A 78 -9.04 15.12 -12.76
N ILE A 79 -7.75 14.83 -12.61
CA ILE A 79 -6.88 15.48 -11.63
C ILE A 79 -5.87 16.34 -12.38
N GLU A 80 -6.08 17.64 -12.35
CA GLU A 80 -5.31 18.64 -13.11
C GLU A 80 -3.81 18.58 -12.77
N ASN A 81 -3.45 18.55 -11.49
CA ASN A 81 -2.06 18.58 -11.03
C ASN A 81 -1.20 17.44 -11.57
N ILE A 82 -1.79 16.32 -11.97
CA ILE A 82 -1.08 15.18 -12.54
C ILE A 82 -1.49 14.88 -13.98
N ASN A 83 -2.43 15.65 -14.52
CA ASN A 83 -2.99 15.49 -15.87
C ASN A 83 -3.42 14.04 -16.15
N LYS A 84 -4.22 13.46 -15.23
CA LYS A 84 -4.69 12.08 -15.34
C LYS A 84 -6.15 11.94 -14.94
N GLU A 85 -6.85 11.03 -15.63
CA GLU A 85 -8.21 10.62 -15.34
C GLU A 85 -8.20 9.37 -14.45
N ILE A 86 -8.89 9.41 -13.33
CA ILE A 86 -8.93 8.39 -12.28
C ILE A 86 -10.31 7.76 -12.22
N GLU A 87 -10.39 6.43 -12.31
CA GLU A 87 -11.63 5.68 -12.08
C GLU A 87 -11.88 5.56 -10.58
N VAL A 88 -13.02 6.05 -10.11
CA VAL A 88 -13.45 5.98 -8.71
C VAL A 88 -14.71 5.13 -8.62
N LEU A 89 -14.75 4.23 -7.65
CA LEU A 89 -15.89 3.40 -7.32
C LEU A 89 -16.53 3.87 -6.01
N SER A 90 -17.84 4.10 -6.05
CA SER A 90 -18.68 4.31 -4.87
C SER A 90 -19.53 3.05 -4.66
N TYR A 91 -19.32 2.32 -3.56
CA TYR A 91 -19.95 1.04 -3.29
C TYR A 91 -20.79 1.11 -2.01
N GLY A 92 -22.09 0.88 -2.14
CA GLY A 92 -23.09 1.07 -1.09
C GLY A 92 -23.61 2.51 -1.00
N TYR A 93 -24.53 2.73 -0.04
CA TYR A 93 -25.19 4.00 0.21
C TYR A 93 -25.19 4.29 1.71
N SER A 94 -24.35 5.21 2.15
CA SER A 94 -24.30 5.65 3.54
C SER A 94 -23.62 7.02 3.66
N ARG A 95 -23.98 7.78 4.69
CA ARG A 95 -23.24 8.99 5.05
C ARG A 95 -21.88 8.66 5.67
N LYS A 96 -21.75 7.49 6.32
CA LYS A 96 -20.49 7.00 6.89
C LYS A 96 -19.65 6.36 5.80
N LYS A 97 -18.57 7.01 5.39
CA LYS A 97 -17.72 6.58 4.28
C LYS A 97 -16.36 6.09 4.75
N VAL A 98 -15.86 5.01 4.13
CA VAL A 98 -14.52 4.48 4.33
C VAL A 98 -13.76 4.50 3.01
N LEU A 99 -12.54 5.04 3.03
CA LEU A 99 -11.65 5.07 1.87
C LEU A 99 -10.82 3.78 1.80
N LEU A 100 -10.84 3.10 0.66
CA LEU A 100 -9.98 1.95 0.38
C LEU A 100 -8.89 2.30 -0.63
N VAL A 101 -7.63 2.04 -0.29
CA VAL A 101 -6.46 2.34 -1.12
C VAL A 101 -5.66 1.08 -1.42
N HIS A 102 -5.63 0.68 -2.69
CA HIS A 102 -4.96 -0.54 -3.14
C HIS A 102 -3.44 -0.44 -3.15
N GLY A 103 -2.75 -1.59 -3.20
CA GLY A 103 -1.30 -1.68 -3.32
C GLY A 103 -0.78 -1.53 -4.77
N TRP A 104 0.55 -1.59 -4.93
CA TRP A 104 1.19 -1.57 -6.26
C TRP A 104 0.65 -2.69 -7.15
N CYS A 105 0.44 -2.40 -8.43
CA CYS A 105 -0.22 -3.30 -9.38
C CYS A 105 -1.65 -3.73 -8.96
N GLY A 106 -2.23 -3.11 -7.94
CA GLY A 106 -3.60 -3.34 -7.50
C GLY A 106 -4.65 -2.60 -8.34
N ARG A 107 -5.85 -2.45 -7.77
CA ARG A 107 -6.99 -1.76 -8.38
C ARG A 107 -8.06 -1.49 -7.33
N SER A 108 -9.04 -0.68 -7.68
CA SER A 108 -10.16 -0.27 -6.81
C SER A 108 -10.89 -1.44 -6.14
N THR A 109 -10.99 -2.59 -6.80
CA THR A 109 -11.67 -3.78 -6.27
C THR A 109 -10.78 -4.71 -5.45
N GLN A 110 -9.48 -4.43 -5.31
CA GLN A 110 -8.55 -5.33 -4.63
C GLN A 110 -8.97 -5.66 -3.18
N LEU A 111 -9.56 -4.68 -2.49
CA LEU A 111 -10.01 -4.80 -1.10
C LEU A 111 -11.50 -5.15 -0.98
N TYR A 112 -12.08 -5.82 -2.00
CA TYR A 112 -13.50 -6.15 -2.08
C TYR A 112 -14.06 -6.82 -0.81
N ALA A 113 -13.31 -7.74 -0.20
CA ALA A 113 -13.78 -8.46 0.97
C ALA A 113 -13.92 -7.55 2.22
N PHE A 114 -13.09 -6.53 2.33
CA PHE A 114 -13.28 -5.45 3.31
C PHE A 114 -14.48 -4.58 2.94
N ALA A 115 -14.65 -4.26 1.65
CA ALA A 115 -15.76 -3.47 1.16
C ALA A 115 -17.11 -4.14 1.49
N ASP A 116 -17.26 -5.43 1.20
CA ASP A 116 -18.46 -6.19 1.51
C ASP A 116 -18.75 -6.17 3.02
N LYS A 117 -17.72 -6.40 3.86
CA LYS A 117 -17.87 -6.39 5.31
C LYS A 117 -18.20 -4.99 5.86
N LEU A 118 -17.69 -3.94 5.28
CA LEU A 118 -18.03 -2.56 5.63
C LEU A 118 -19.48 -2.25 5.28
N LEU A 119 -19.98 -2.69 4.11
CA LEU A 119 -21.39 -2.52 3.74
C LEU A 119 -22.32 -3.22 4.74
N GLU A 120 -22.02 -4.46 5.14
CA GLU A 120 -22.77 -5.20 6.18
C GLU A 120 -22.85 -4.43 7.51
N ASN A 121 -21.89 -3.54 7.77
CA ASN A 121 -21.83 -2.72 8.98
C ASN A 121 -22.29 -1.25 8.77
N GLY A 122 -22.99 -0.98 7.66
CA GLY A 122 -23.63 0.32 7.40
C GLY A 122 -22.69 1.41 6.90
N TYR A 123 -21.52 1.06 6.37
CA TYR A 123 -20.62 2.01 5.72
C TYR A 123 -20.79 1.99 4.20
N MET A 124 -20.54 3.11 3.56
CA MET A 124 -20.26 3.23 2.12
C MET A 124 -18.77 3.20 1.90
N VAL A 125 -18.35 2.59 0.81
CA VAL A 125 -16.94 2.51 0.44
C VAL A 125 -16.66 3.41 -0.76
N ILE A 126 -15.61 4.20 -0.68
CA ILE A 126 -14.98 4.88 -1.82
C ILE A 126 -13.65 4.20 -2.07
N SER A 127 -13.44 3.74 -3.30
CA SER A 127 -12.16 3.17 -3.75
C SER A 127 -11.83 3.69 -5.15
N PHE A 128 -10.59 3.58 -5.57
CA PHE A 128 -10.16 4.10 -6.86
C PHE A 128 -9.07 3.25 -7.49
N ASP A 129 -8.98 3.28 -8.79
CA ASP A 129 -7.79 2.82 -9.50
C ASP A 129 -6.75 3.94 -9.46
N GLY A 130 -5.61 3.74 -8.83
CA GLY A 130 -4.55 4.75 -8.77
C GLY A 130 -4.06 5.16 -10.17
N PRO A 131 -3.30 6.27 -10.30
CA PRO A 131 -2.73 6.68 -11.58
C PRO A 131 -1.96 5.53 -12.23
N ALA A 132 -2.13 5.30 -13.52
CA ALA A 132 -1.57 4.19 -14.29
C ALA A 132 -2.04 2.77 -13.90
N HIS A 133 -2.92 2.62 -12.90
CA HIS A 133 -3.49 1.33 -12.49
C HIS A 133 -4.88 1.11 -13.09
N GLY A 134 -5.32 -0.15 -13.09
CA GLY A 134 -6.68 -0.54 -13.49
C GLY A 134 -7.17 0.18 -14.74
N ARG A 135 -8.27 0.95 -14.61
CA ARG A 135 -8.90 1.73 -15.68
C ARG A 135 -8.50 3.19 -15.71
N SER A 136 -7.70 3.64 -14.73
CA SER A 136 -7.15 4.99 -14.71
C SER A 136 -6.12 5.22 -15.80
N SER A 137 -5.99 6.46 -16.23
CA SER A 137 -5.08 6.87 -17.30
C SER A 137 -3.61 6.88 -16.85
N GLY A 138 -2.71 6.95 -17.83
CA GLY A 138 -1.27 6.99 -17.63
C GLY A 138 -0.58 5.64 -17.83
N LYS A 139 0.75 5.69 -17.95
CA LYS A 139 1.64 4.52 -18.11
C LYS A 139 2.53 4.35 -16.87
N THR A 140 2.89 5.44 -16.23
CA THR A 140 3.77 5.46 -15.05
C THR A 140 3.12 6.22 -13.91
N THR A 141 3.52 5.89 -12.69
CA THR A 141 3.10 6.61 -11.48
C THR A 141 4.13 6.45 -10.35
N MET A 142 4.01 7.30 -9.34
CA MET A 142 4.77 7.24 -8.09
C MET A 142 3.96 7.85 -6.94
N MET A 143 4.53 7.79 -5.74
CA MET A 143 3.90 8.26 -4.50
C MET A 143 3.29 9.68 -4.59
N PRO A 144 3.97 10.72 -5.14
CA PRO A 144 3.38 12.05 -5.23
C PRO A 144 2.05 12.08 -6.00
N GLU A 145 1.95 11.33 -7.11
CA GLU A 145 0.71 11.27 -7.88
C GLU A 145 -0.41 10.51 -7.14
N PHE A 146 -0.07 9.50 -6.35
CA PHE A 146 -1.03 8.82 -5.47
C PHE A 146 -1.56 9.75 -4.39
N LEU A 147 -0.69 10.56 -3.79
CA LEU A 147 -1.09 11.55 -2.78
C LEU A 147 -2.01 12.63 -3.35
N GLU A 148 -1.70 13.17 -4.53
CA GLU A 148 -2.61 14.11 -5.23
C GLU A 148 -3.95 13.44 -5.54
N THR A 149 -3.95 12.16 -5.91
CA THR A 149 -5.19 11.40 -6.13
C THR A 149 -6.01 11.28 -4.84
N ILE A 150 -5.39 10.91 -3.73
CA ILE A 150 -6.08 10.82 -2.42
C ILE A 150 -6.61 12.18 -1.99
N LYS A 151 -5.86 13.24 -2.21
CA LYS A 151 -6.25 14.62 -1.88
C LYS A 151 -7.50 15.05 -2.65
N GLU A 152 -7.54 14.81 -3.96
CA GLU A 152 -8.70 15.17 -4.79
C GLU A 152 -9.92 14.29 -4.49
N ILE A 153 -9.72 13.00 -4.19
CA ILE A 153 -10.78 12.10 -3.71
C ILE A 153 -11.33 12.56 -2.37
N ASN A 154 -10.47 12.97 -1.44
CA ASN A 154 -10.92 13.52 -0.15
C ASN A 154 -11.74 14.81 -0.33
N LYS A 155 -11.34 15.68 -1.22
CA LYS A 155 -12.07 16.91 -1.56
C LYS A 155 -13.44 16.60 -2.19
N THR A 156 -13.50 15.60 -3.09
CA THR A 156 -14.73 15.31 -3.88
C THR A 156 -15.73 14.43 -3.11
N PHE A 157 -15.25 13.46 -2.33
CA PHE A 157 -16.07 12.42 -1.70
C PHE A 157 -16.00 12.42 -0.16
N GLY A 158 -15.06 13.15 0.46
CA GLY A 158 -14.93 13.23 1.92
C GLY A 158 -16.21 13.75 2.59
N ALA A 159 -16.38 13.84 3.90
CA ALA A 159 -15.46 13.35 4.92
C ALA A 159 -15.49 11.81 5.03
N PHE A 160 -14.33 11.22 5.34
CA PHE A 160 -14.22 9.79 5.61
C PHE A 160 -14.17 9.54 7.12
N GLU A 161 -14.85 8.48 7.59
CA GLU A 161 -14.75 8.00 8.97
C GLU A 161 -13.39 7.30 9.20
N ALA A 162 -12.98 6.49 8.23
CA ALA A 162 -11.75 5.71 8.30
C ALA A 162 -11.14 5.48 6.90
N ALA A 163 -9.92 4.97 6.88
CA ALA A 163 -9.30 4.46 5.67
C ALA A 163 -8.66 3.08 5.88
N ILE A 164 -8.63 2.26 4.84
CA ILE A 164 -7.89 0.99 4.80
C ILE A 164 -6.95 1.02 3.61
N GLY A 165 -5.67 0.82 3.85
CA GLY A 165 -4.66 0.74 2.79
C GLY A 165 -3.92 -0.58 2.79
N HIS A 166 -3.54 -1.02 1.59
CA HIS A 166 -2.70 -2.20 1.40
C HIS A 166 -1.36 -1.83 0.79
N SER A 167 -0.26 -2.32 1.36
CA SER A 167 1.10 -2.20 0.79
C SER A 167 1.42 -0.73 0.45
N PHE A 168 1.68 -0.41 -0.81
CA PHE A 168 1.89 0.95 -1.31
C PHE A 168 0.75 1.91 -0.94
N GLY A 169 -0.50 1.44 -0.98
CA GLY A 169 -1.66 2.22 -0.54
C GLY A 169 -1.65 2.52 0.96
N ALA A 170 -1.16 1.60 1.79
CA ALA A 170 -1.00 1.83 3.22
C ALA A 170 0.10 2.87 3.48
N THR A 171 1.24 2.78 2.78
CA THR A 171 2.31 3.79 2.84
C THR A 171 1.79 5.17 2.41
N SER A 172 0.98 5.23 1.34
CA SER A 172 0.35 6.48 0.90
C SER A 172 -0.58 7.07 1.96
N LEU A 173 -1.35 6.23 2.67
CA LEU A 173 -2.24 6.68 3.74
C LEU A 173 -1.49 7.18 4.98
N TYR A 174 -0.33 6.60 5.33
CA TYR A 174 0.51 7.16 6.41
C TYR A 174 0.91 8.61 6.09
N ILE A 175 1.36 8.87 4.86
CA ILE A 175 1.75 10.21 4.44
C ILE A 175 0.52 11.13 4.40
N ALA A 176 -0.57 10.71 3.75
CA ALA A 176 -1.78 11.51 3.62
C ALA A 176 -2.37 11.89 4.99
N THR A 177 -2.44 10.93 5.95
CA THR A 177 -2.96 11.15 7.30
C THR A 177 -2.06 12.05 8.13
N SER A 178 -0.74 12.03 7.90
CA SER A 178 0.20 12.92 8.59
C SER A 178 0.16 14.37 8.09
N ASP A 179 -0.42 14.60 6.92
CA ASP A 179 -0.37 15.89 6.20
C ASP A 179 -1.77 16.52 6.00
N PHE A 180 -2.68 15.87 5.29
CA PHE A 180 -3.93 16.50 4.86
C PHE A 180 -5.21 15.66 5.06
N LEU A 181 -5.11 14.33 5.23
CA LEU A 181 -6.28 13.46 5.32
C LEU A 181 -6.78 13.37 6.76
N SER A 182 -7.94 13.99 7.02
CA SER A 182 -8.62 13.91 8.33
C SER A 182 -9.57 12.73 8.37
N ILE A 183 -9.25 11.73 9.20
CA ILE A 183 -10.05 10.52 9.45
C ILE A 183 -9.97 10.17 10.94
N LYS A 184 -10.91 9.34 11.44
CA LYS A 184 -10.94 8.95 12.85
C LYS A 184 -10.05 7.75 13.16
N SER A 185 -9.89 6.84 12.21
CA SER A 185 -9.02 5.66 12.35
C SER A 185 -8.44 5.19 11.02
N PHE A 186 -7.35 4.42 11.07
CA PHE A 186 -6.65 3.97 9.88
C PHE A 186 -6.19 2.53 10.03
N ILE A 187 -6.33 1.73 8.97
CA ILE A 187 -5.85 0.35 8.91
C ILE A 187 -4.79 0.20 7.83
N ALA A 188 -3.58 -0.17 8.25
CA ALA A 188 -2.43 -0.38 7.37
C ALA A 188 -2.13 -1.87 7.24
N ILE A 189 -2.31 -2.44 6.05
CA ILE A 189 -2.11 -3.87 5.78
C ILE A 189 -0.84 -4.04 4.93
N GLY A 190 0.15 -4.77 5.44
CA GLY A 190 1.39 -5.09 4.70
C GLY A 190 2.18 -3.85 4.26
N SER A 191 2.17 -2.76 5.06
CA SER A 191 2.86 -1.52 4.71
C SER A 191 4.37 -1.67 4.72
N GLY A 192 5.04 -1.12 3.70
CA GLY A 192 6.47 -0.87 3.72
C GLY A 192 6.83 0.28 4.67
N ASP A 193 8.11 0.38 5.01
CA ASP A 193 8.63 1.48 5.82
C ASP A 193 9.51 2.42 4.97
N LYS A 194 10.81 2.16 4.87
CA LYS A 194 11.76 2.99 4.13
C LYS A 194 11.64 2.79 2.63
N ILE A 195 11.46 3.87 1.89
CA ILE A 195 11.33 3.83 0.43
C ILE A 195 12.66 3.42 -0.21
N SER A 196 13.80 3.82 0.38
CA SER A 196 15.13 3.39 -0.05
C SER A 196 15.31 1.86 0.02
N ASP A 197 14.79 1.20 1.06
CA ASP A 197 14.83 -0.26 1.19
C ASP A 197 13.95 -0.94 0.14
N ILE A 198 12.78 -0.37 -0.18
CA ILE A 198 11.89 -0.85 -1.24
C ILE A 198 12.61 -0.80 -2.60
N ILE A 199 13.29 0.32 -2.92
CA ILE A 199 14.08 0.47 -4.15
C ILE A 199 15.22 -0.54 -4.20
N LEU A 200 15.93 -0.73 -3.08
CA LEU A 200 17.04 -1.68 -2.99
C LEU A 200 16.55 -3.13 -3.19
N ASN A 201 15.45 -3.52 -2.54
CA ASN A 201 14.86 -4.84 -2.71
C ASN A 201 14.35 -5.08 -4.13
N PHE A 202 13.71 -4.08 -4.74
CA PHE A 202 13.33 -4.11 -6.14
C PHE A 202 14.55 -4.36 -7.04
N ALA A 203 15.60 -3.55 -6.92
CA ALA A 203 16.82 -3.69 -7.71
C ALA A 203 17.43 -5.11 -7.56
N LYS A 204 17.51 -5.61 -6.32
CA LYS A 204 18.00 -6.98 -6.02
C LYS A 204 17.15 -8.05 -6.71
N ASN A 205 15.84 -7.93 -6.73
CA ASN A 205 14.93 -8.88 -7.38
C ASN A 205 15.12 -8.91 -8.91
N PHE A 206 15.49 -7.78 -9.51
CA PHE A 206 15.84 -7.69 -10.93
C PHE A 206 17.31 -8.04 -11.24
N GLY A 207 18.13 -8.32 -10.21
CA GLY A 207 19.55 -8.65 -10.35
C GLY A 207 20.43 -7.43 -10.63
N LEU A 208 19.97 -6.24 -10.27
CA LEU A 208 20.73 -4.99 -10.33
C LEU A 208 21.60 -4.82 -9.09
N LYS A 209 22.72 -4.10 -9.24
CA LYS A 209 23.63 -3.77 -8.13
C LYS A 209 23.11 -2.64 -7.26
N LYS A 210 23.66 -2.51 -6.05
CA LYS A 210 23.35 -1.41 -5.11
C LYS A 210 23.53 -0.03 -5.74
N ARG A 211 24.56 0.16 -6.57
CA ARG A 211 24.81 1.41 -7.30
C ARG A 211 23.63 1.80 -8.21
N SER A 212 23.05 0.84 -8.92
CA SER A 212 21.87 1.08 -9.77
C SER A 212 20.64 1.44 -8.95
N ALA A 213 20.44 0.81 -7.79
CA ALA A 213 19.39 1.20 -6.84
C ALA A 213 19.57 2.66 -6.38
N GLN A 214 20.77 3.06 -6.00
CA GLN A 214 21.10 4.43 -5.60
C GLN A 214 20.87 5.45 -6.73
N LEU A 215 21.16 5.08 -7.98
CA LEU A 215 20.87 5.93 -9.14
C LEU A 215 19.38 6.04 -9.42
N ILE A 216 18.59 4.97 -9.22
CA ILE A 216 17.11 5.03 -9.31
C ILE A 216 16.59 6.00 -8.24
N GLN A 217 17.01 5.82 -6.99
CA GLN A 217 16.61 6.70 -5.88
C GLN A 217 16.94 8.18 -6.19
N SER A 218 18.18 8.46 -6.55
CA SER A 218 18.62 9.84 -6.84
C SER A 218 17.83 10.49 -7.97
N ARG A 219 17.43 9.73 -9.01
CA ARG A 219 16.58 10.24 -10.09
C ARG A 219 15.16 10.54 -9.61
N LEU A 220 14.59 9.68 -8.76
CA LEU A 220 13.27 9.94 -8.17
C LEU A 220 13.30 11.18 -7.27
N GLU A 221 14.31 11.29 -6.39
CA GLU A 221 14.50 12.44 -5.52
C GLU A 221 14.65 13.73 -6.30
N LYS A 222 15.47 13.71 -7.39
CA LYS A 222 15.64 14.88 -8.27
C LYS A 222 14.36 15.25 -9.01
N LYS A 223 13.64 14.25 -9.55
CA LYS A 223 12.40 14.47 -10.33
C LYS A 223 11.32 15.15 -9.50
N TRP A 224 11.18 14.75 -8.24
CA TRP A 224 10.10 15.21 -7.35
C TRP A 224 10.56 16.22 -6.30
N ASN A 225 11.84 16.59 -6.31
CA ASN A 225 12.47 17.48 -5.33
C ASN A 225 12.20 17.06 -3.87
N ILE A 226 12.38 15.77 -3.56
CA ILE A 226 12.14 15.17 -2.24
C ILE A 226 13.31 14.31 -1.81
N LYS A 227 13.39 14.02 -0.50
CA LYS A 227 14.17 12.90 0.05
C LYS A 227 13.21 11.75 0.32
N VAL A 228 13.39 10.60 -0.34
CA VAL A 228 12.41 9.50 -0.28
C VAL A 228 12.16 9.00 1.13
N ASP A 229 13.16 8.96 1.99
CA ASP A 229 13.03 8.43 3.35
C ASP A 229 12.45 9.44 4.38
N ASP A 230 12.33 10.72 4.03
CA ASP A 230 11.61 11.71 4.86
C ASP A 230 10.11 11.36 4.93
N SER A 231 9.61 10.66 3.91
CA SER A 231 8.23 10.16 3.81
C SER A 231 8.11 8.68 4.20
N SER A 232 9.11 8.08 4.87
CA SER A 232 9.00 6.71 5.38
C SER A 232 7.85 6.57 6.36
N SER A 233 7.16 5.43 6.33
CA SER A 233 5.97 5.21 7.18
C SER A 233 6.28 5.42 8.66
N SER A 234 7.43 4.95 9.16
CA SER A 234 7.87 5.17 10.55
C SER A 234 8.18 6.63 10.87
N THR A 235 8.71 7.39 9.90
CA THR A 235 9.00 8.82 10.08
C THR A 235 7.71 9.61 10.22
N VAL A 236 6.77 9.44 9.31
CA VAL A 236 5.50 10.20 9.32
C VAL A 236 4.53 9.70 10.39
N ALA A 237 4.65 8.44 10.85
CA ALA A 237 3.86 7.87 11.93
C ALA A 237 3.93 8.69 13.23
N LYS A 238 5.05 9.34 13.50
CA LYS A 238 5.25 10.22 14.67
C LYS A 238 4.26 11.38 14.72
N LYS A 239 3.76 11.83 13.57
CA LYS A 239 2.81 12.95 13.43
C LYS A 239 1.35 12.50 13.55
N ILE A 240 1.07 11.18 13.48
CA ILE A 240 -0.28 10.63 13.48
C ILE A 240 -0.80 10.50 14.91
N ASN A 241 -1.92 11.15 15.19
CA ASN A 241 -2.52 11.20 16.53
C ASN A 241 -3.81 10.35 16.65
N ILE A 242 -4.28 9.76 15.55
CA ILE A 242 -5.45 8.90 15.52
C ILE A 242 -5.08 7.43 15.79
N PRO A 243 -6.03 6.57 16.17
CA PRO A 243 -5.83 5.13 16.27
C PRO A 243 -5.45 4.50 14.92
N VAL A 244 -4.40 3.67 14.91
CA VAL A 244 -3.94 2.93 13.74
C VAL A 244 -3.81 1.45 14.06
N LEU A 245 -4.45 0.59 13.26
CA LEU A 245 -4.25 -0.85 13.29
C LEU A 245 -3.28 -1.26 12.17
N ILE A 246 -2.13 -1.78 12.55
CA ILE A 246 -1.16 -2.35 11.61
C ILE A 246 -1.44 -3.85 11.51
N VAL A 247 -1.69 -4.33 10.30
CA VAL A 247 -1.93 -5.75 10.00
C VAL A 247 -0.78 -6.25 9.15
N HIS A 248 -0.08 -7.31 9.58
CA HIS A 248 1.06 -7.84 8.84
C HIS A 248 1.20 -9.35 9.03
N ASP A 249 1.70 -10.04 8.01
CA ASP A 249 1.96 -11.48 8.07
C ASP A 249 3.46 -11.77 8.18
N VAL A 250 3.85 -12.69 9.06
CA VAL A 250 5.27 -13.04 9.24
C VAL A 250 5.88 -13.74 8.02
N THR A 251 5.05 -14.30 7.13
CA THR A 251 5.48 -14.96 5.88
C THR A 251 5.33 -14.05 4.66
N ASP A 252 5.17 -12.74 4.86
CA ASP A 252 5.13 -11.77 3.78
C ASP A 252 6.47 -11.74 3.02
N GLY A 253 6.42 -12.12 1.74
CA GLY A 253 7.60 -12.21 0.88
C GLY A 253 7.94 -10.90 0.15
N ASP A 254 7.04 -9.92 0.20
CA ASP A 254 7.22 -8.61 -0.44
C ASP A 254 7.73 -7.58 0.56
N VAL A 255 7.13 -7.54 1.74
CA VAL A 255 7.44 -6.58 2.81
C VAL A 255 7.77 -7.33 4.10
N PRO A 256 9.00 -7.20 4.63
CA PRO A 256 9.37 -7.85 5.89
C PRO A 256 8.50 -7.37 7.06
N VAL A 257 8.05 -8.30 7.92
CA VAL A 257 7.24 -7.97 9.12
C VAL A 257 7.94 -6.99 10.07
N GLY A 258 9.27 -6.88 10.01
CA GLY A 258 10.04 -5.89 10.75
C GLY A 258 9.59 -4.45 10.49
N CYS A 259 9.07 -4.14 9.28
CA CYS A 259 8.49 -2.84 8.97
C CYS A 259 7.31 -2.51 9.89
N ALA A 260 6.41 -3.49 10.14
CA ALA A 260 5.26 -3.30 11.01
C ALA A 260 5.68 -2.97 12.46
N TYR A 261 6.71 -3.64 12.98
CA TYR A 261 7.23 -3.35 14.32
C TYR A 261 7.88 -1.97 14.39
N GLU A 262 8.64 -1.58 13.37
CA GLU A 262 9.29 -0.26 13.33
C GLU A 262 8.27 0.87 13.25
N ILE A 263 7.26 0.73 12.39
CA ILE A 263 6.16 1.70 12.29
C ILE A 263 5.40 1.78 13.62
N ARG A 264 5.09 0.63 14.26
CA ARG A 264 4.36 0.59 15.53
C ARG A 264 5.08 1.36 16.64
N LYS A 265 6.41 1.27 16.74
CA LYS A 265 7.19 1.99 17.73
C LYS A 265 7.03 3.51 17.64
N ASN A 266 6.75 4.02 16.44
CA ASN A 266 6.67 5.45 16.16
C ASN A 266 5.22 6.00 16.20
N LEU A 267 4.20 5.14 16.33
CA LEU A 267 2.80 5.54 16.46
C LEU A 267 2.44 5.79 17.93
N LYS A 268 1.77 6.89 18.21
CA LYS A 268 1.23 7.21 19.55
C LYS A 268 0.10 6.25 19.95
N LYS A 269 -0.82 5.99 19.00
CA LYS A 269 -2.01 5.14 19.20
C LYS A 269 -2.02 3.98 18.18
N GLY A 270 -0.98 3.15 18.20
CA GLY A 270 -0.86 2.02 17.28
C GLY A 270 -1.23 0.69 17.92
N SER A 271 -1.86 -0.20 17.17
CA SER A 271 -2.10 -1.61 17.52
C SER A 271 -1.52 -2.52 16.44
N LEU A 272 -1.11 -3.73 16.80
CA LEU A 272 -0.58 -4.75 15.88
C LEU A 272 -1.52 -5.94 15.82
N LEU A 273 -1.82 -6.37 14.61
CA LEU A 273 -2.42 -7.67 14.29
C LEU A 273 -1.45 -8.45 13.41
N ILE A 274 -0.69 -9.35 14.02
CA ILE A 274 0.29 -10.18 13.29
C ILE A 274 -0.34 -11.52 12.99
N THR A 275 -0.28 -11.93 11.73
CA THR A 275 -0.73 -13.23 11.23
C THR A 275 0.44 -14.09 10.78
N ASN A 276 0.17 -15.35 10.46
CA ASN A 276 1.16 -16.30 9.96
C ASN A 276 0.56 -17.11 8.81
N THR A 277 1.35 -17.43 7.79
CA THR A 277 0.97 -18.24 6.60
C THR A 277 0.06 -17.60 5.57
N LEU A 278 -0.35 -16.35 5.74
CA LEU A 278 -1.20 -15.63 4.78
C LEU A 278 -0.39 -14.91 3.70
N GLY A 279 0.82 -14.44 4.03
CA GLY A 279 1.66 -13.67 3.13
C GLY A 279 1.03 -12.34 2.72
N HIS A 280 1.61 -11.69 1.69
CA HIS A 280 1.27 -10.32 1.32
C HIS A 280 -0.16 -10.13 0.74
N THR A 281 -0.73 -11.15 0.09
CA THR A 281 -1.99 -10.99 -0.65
C THR A 281 -3.16 -11.82 -0.09
N LYS A 282 -2.91 -13.00 0.49
CA LYS A 282 -4.00 -13.80 1.08
C LYS A 282 -4.58 -13.13 2.32
N ILE A 283 -3.78 -12.35 3.05
CA ILE A 283 -4.17 -11.56 4.21
C ILE A 283 -5.38 -10.65 3.92
N LEU A 284 -5.53 -10.18 2.67
CA LEU A 284 -6.66 -9.35 2.25
C LEU A 284 -8.01 -10.09 2.18
N ARG A 285 -8.02 -11.41 2.35
CA ARG A 285 -9.21 -12.26 2.25
C ARG A 285 -9.42 -13.12 3.48
N ASP A 286 -8.57 -12.96 4.48
CA ASP A 286 -8.72 -13.68 5.75
C ASP A 286 -9.89 -13.11 6.56
N LYS A 287 -10.83 -13.96 6.90
CA LYS A 287 -12.06 -13.56 7.61
C LYS A 287 -11.77 -12.91 8.96
N ASN A 288 -10.80 -13.43 9.73
CA ASN A 288 -10.45 -12.89 11.04
C ASN A 288 -9.81 -11.50 10.92
N VAL A 289 -8.92 -11.33 9.93
CA VAL A 289 -8.32 -10.02 9.64
C VAL A 289 -9.39 -9.00 9.28
N ILE A 290 -10.33 -9.38 8.40
CA ILE A 290 -11.41 -8.50 7.96
C ILE A 290 -12.33 -8.11 9.14
N ILE A 291 -12.78 -9.09 9.93
CA ILE A 291 -13.65 -8.85 11.09
C ILE A 291 -12.96 -7.90 12.08
N LYS A 292 -11.74 -8.24 12.53
CA LYS A 292 -11.00 -7.41 13.48
C LYS A 292 -10.72 -6.00 12.97
N SER A 293 -10.50 -5.85 11.67
CA SER A 293 -10.29 -4.54 11.05
C SER A 293 -11.56 -3.69 11.06
N VAL A 294 -12.71 -4.28 10.70
CA VAL A 294 -13.99 -3.56 10.71
C VAL A 294 -14.44 -3.25 12.14
N ASP A 295 -14.22 -4.17 13.09
CA ASP A 295 -14.50 -3.92 14.52
C ASP A 295 -13.62 -2.78 15.06
N PHE A 296 -12.35 -2.72 14.66
CA PHE A 296 -11.47 -1.61 15.02
C PHE A 296 -12.00 -0.25 14.50
N ILE A 297 -12.50 -0.20 13.27
CA ILE A 297 -13.15 1.02 12.74
C ILE A 297 -14.36 1.38 13.59
N LYS A 298 -15.26 0.43 13.89
CA LYS A 298 -16.48 0.67 14.68
C LYS A 298 -16.20 1.22 16.08
N GLN A 299 -15.13 0.75 16.71
CA GLN A 299 -14.70 1.19 18.04
C GLN A 299 -14.09 2.60 18.05
N ASN A 300 -13.65 3.11 16.89
CA ASN A 300 -12.94 4.37 16.77
C ASN A 300 -13.62 5.36 15.78
N ALA A 301 -14.85 5.05 15.37
CA ALA A 301 -15.65 5.86 14.42
C ALA A 301 -16.42 7.00 15.12
#